data_f735d9a78e7a8a0f09ed61e90c9be2e2
#
_entry.id   f735d9a78e7a8a0f09ed61e90c9be2e2
#
_cell.length_a   1.000
_cell.length_b   1.000
_cell.length_c   1.000
_cell.angle_alpha   90.00
_cell.angle_beta   90.00
_cell.angle_gamma   90.00
#
_symmetry.space_group_name_H-M   'P 1'
#
loop_
_entity.id
_entity.type
_entity.pdbx_description
1 polymer ?
#
loop_
_entity_poly.entity_id
_entity_poly.type
_entity_poly.pdbx_seq_one_letter_code
_entity_poly.pdbx_strand_id
1 'polypeptide(L)'
;MLRGLTARIFLKTGWIPHLKRNYTVDNQGQRLKIYQGCAQFAITTALAQYIVRFYDENPRVNRYFRTSYAPDESYFHTVVYNSPFVKNTPNGRAVTKPYLSDFENLTYFEYPVTVTLFKEKKDWPKLRDSGFLYFRKASSDSRELLDYIDQIHDRKA
;
A
#
# COMPACT_ATOMS: atom_id res chain seq x y z
N MET A 1 -23.48 -5.58 -0.67
CA MET A 1 -23.70 -5.03 0.70
C MET A 1 -23.40 -5.99 1.86
N LEU A 2 -23.21 -7.29 1.64
CA LEU A 2 -22.94 -8.29 2.71
C LEU A 2 -21.47 -8.38 3.16
N ARG A 3 -20.50 -7.93 2.36
CA ARG A 3 -19.05 -8.05 2.68
C ARG A 3 -18.58 -7.17 3.84
N GLY A 4 -19.20 -6.01 4.05
CA GLY A 4 -18.81 -5.10 5.15
C GLY A 4 -19.33 -5.51 6.53
N LEU A 5 -20.45 -6.22 6.57
CA LEU A 5 -21.06 -6.66 7.84
C LEU A 5 -20.31 -7.87 8.42
N THR A 6 -19.91 -8.81 7.56
CA THR A 6 -19.10 -9.97 7.95
C THR A 6 -17.76 -9.56 8.52
N ALA A 7 -17.03 -8.62 7.90
CA ALA A 7 -15.75 -8.15 8.42
C ALA A 7 -15.88 -7.49 9.81
N ARG A 8 -16.95 -6.71 10.06
CA ARG A 8 -17.21 -6.08 11.37
C ARG A 8 -17.60 -7.08 12.45
N ILE A 9 -18.38 -8.11 12.12
CA ILE A 9 -18.76 -9.16 13.06
C ILE A 9 -17.52 -10.00 13.44
N PHE A 10 -16.69 -10.34 12.47
CA PHE A 10 -15.47 -11.11 12.70
C PHE A 10 -14.43 -10.36 13.54
N LEU A 11 -14.28 -9.04 13.38
CA LEU A 11 -13.40 -8.21 14.21
C LEU A 11 -13.88 -8.12 15.67
N LYS A 12 -15.20 -8.18 15.93
CA LYS A 12 -15.77 -8.12 17.28
C LYS A 12 -15.77 -9.45 18.02
N THR A 13 -15.89 -10.57 17.33
CA THR A 13 -16.07 -11.87 17.98
C THR A 13 -14.78 -12.67 18.18
N GLY A 14 -13.66 -12.25 17.57
CA GLY A 14 -12.37 -12.94 17.71
C GLY A 14 -12.36 -14.40 17.21
N TRP A 15 -13.35 -14.80 16.41
CA TRP A 15 -13.63 -16.19 16.08
C TRP A 15 -12.93 -16.73 14.83
N ILE A 16 -12.01 -15.96 14.23
CA ILE A 16 -11.20 -16.47 13.15
C ILE A 16 -9.79 -16.76 13.67
N PRO A 17 -9.39 -18.02 13.80
CA PRO A 17 -8.07 -18.39 14.31
C PRO A 17 -6.89 -17.78 13.55
N HIS A 18 -7.05 -17.47 12.26
CA HIS A 18 -6.01 -16.89 11.43
C HIS A 18 -5.86 -15.38 11.61
N LEU A 19 -6.84 -14.66 12.13
CA LEU A 19 -6.72 -13.22 12.43
C LEU A 19 -5.82 -12.93 13.63
N LYS A 20 -5.54 -13.94 14.46
CA LYS A 20 -4.59 -13.84 15.58
C LYS A 20 -3.15 -14.19 15.21
N ARG A 21 -2.91 -14.72 14.00
CA ARG A 21 -1.57 -15.10 13.58
C ARG A 21 -0.92 -13.91 12.88
N ASN A 22 0.14 -13.39 13.48
CA ASN A 22 0.99 -12.36 12.88
C ASN A 22 2.08 -12.96 11.97
N TYR A 23 1.90 -14.19 11.50
CA TYR A 23 2.81 -14.88 10.59
C TYR A 23 2.07 -15.85 9.67
N THR A 24 2.68 -16.14 8.53
CA THR A 24 2.37 -17.27 7.66
C THR A 24 3.60 -18.15 7.51
N VAL A 25 3.49 -19.24 6.74
CA VAL A 25 4.60 -20.18 6.53
C VAL A 25 4.76 -20.39 5.03
N ASP A 26 5.97 -20.22 4.52
CA ASP A 26 6.28 -20.49 3.12
C ASP A 26 6.32 -22.01 2.80
N ASN A 27 6.61 -22.35 1.56
CA ASN A 27 6.67 -23.75 1.14
C ASN A 27 7.90 -24.51 1.69
N GLN A 28 8.90 -23.78 2.17
CA GLN A 28 10.11 -24.36 2.79
C GLN A 28 9.94 -24.53 4.30
N GLY A 29 8.80 -24.15 4.87
CA GLY A 29 8.53 -24.22 6.30
C GLY A 29 9.00 -23.01 7.10
N GLN A 30 9.54 -21.96 6.43
CA GLN A 30 10.00 -20.75 7.09
C GLN A 30 8.80 -19.91 7.53
N ARG A 31 8.86 -19.38 8.76
CA ARG A 31 7.85 -18.45 9.28
C ARG A 31 8.10 -17.05 8.73
N LEU A 32 7.11 -16.50 8.07
CA LEU A 32 7.08 -15.15 7.54
C LEU A 32 6.21 -14.28 8.43
N LYS A 33 6.79 -13.30 9.12
CA LYS A 33 6.03 -12.32 9.90
C LYS A 33 5.19 -11.48 8.96
N ILE A 34 3.92 -11.25 9.31
CA ILE A 34 3.02 -10.40 8.54
C ILE A 34 3.35 -8.94 8.79
N TYR A 35 3.46 -8.20 7.70
CA TYR A 35 3.66 -6.76 7.69
C TYR A 35 2.55 -6.09 6.88
N GLN A 36 2.22 -4.88 7.25
CA GLN A 36 1.25 -4.04 6.56
C GLN A 36 1.90 -2.70 6.22
N GLY A 37 1.48 -2.10 5.12
CA GLY A 37 1.94 -0.80 4.67
C GLY A 37 1.00 -0.19 3.65
N CYS A 38 1.42 0.89 3.00
CA CYS A 38 0.62 1.55 1.98
C CYS A 38 0.57 0.72 0.69
N ALA A 39 -0.60 0.68 0.02
CA ALA A 39 -0.76 0.01 -1.27
C ALA A 39 -0.02 0.73 -2.42
N GLN A 40 0.31 2.01 -2.25
CA GLN A 40 1.09 2.79 -3.23
C GLN A 40 2.58 2.70 -2.90
N PHE A 41 3.33 2.01 -3.75
CA PHE A 41 4.78 1.85 -3.61
C PHE A 41 5.45 1.75 -4.99
N ALA A 42 6.74 2.07 -5.05
CA ALA A 42 7.59 1.87 -6.21
C ALA A 42 8.61 0.76 -5.93
N ILE A 43 8.84 -0.10 -6.90
CA ILE A 43 9.76 -1.22 -6.78
C ILE A 43 10.68 -1.30 -8.00
N THR A 44 11.87 -1.84 -7.80
CA THR A 44 12.80 -2.14 -8.90
C THR A 44 12.33 -3.37 -9.69
N THR A 45 12.77 -3.48 -10.93
CA THR A 45 12.52 -4.68 -11.76
C THR A 45 13.02 -5.97 -11.08
N ALA A 46 14.17 -5.91 -10.42
CA ALA A 46 14.71 -7.06 -9.69
C ALA A 46 13.78 -7.51 -8.55
N LEU A 47 13.21 -6.56 -7.80
CA LEU A 47 12.24 -6.88 -6.75
C LEU A 47 10.93 -7.41 -7.35
N ALA A 48 10.45 -6.84 -8.45
CA ALA A 48 9.27 -7.34 -9.14
C ALA A 48 9.44 -8.81 -9.57
N GLN A 49 10.58 -9.15 -10.19
CA GLN A 49 10.91 -10.52 -10.58
C GLN A 49 11.00 -11.46 -9.37
N TYR A 50 11.56 -10.99 -8.26
CA TYR A 50 11.59 -11.76 -7.02
C TYR A 50 10.18 -12.06 -6.50
N ILE A 51 9.30 -11.05 -6.47
CA ILE A 51 7.91 -11.20 -5.98
C ILE A 51 7.14 -12.20 -6.86
N VAL A 52 7.30 -12.15 -8.19
CA VAL A 52 6.66 -13.09 -9.11
C VAL A 52 7.12 -14.52 -8.83
N ARG A 53 8.43 -14.77 -8.76
CA ARG A 53 8.96 -16.09 -8.40
C ARG A 53 8.47 -16.56 -7.04
N PHE A 54 8.50 -15.69 -6.05
CA PHE A 54 8.02 -16.00 -4.72
C PHE A 54 6.54 -16.40 -4.74
N TYR A 55 5.71 -15.70 -5.53
CA TYR A 55 4.31 -16.05 -5.71
C TYR A 55 4.13 -17.45 -6.29
N ASP A 56 4.85 -17.77 -7.35
CA ASP A 56 4.77 -19.09 -8.02
C ASP A 56 5.23 -20.22 -7.09
N GLU A 57 6.27 -20.00 -6.32
CA GLU A 57 6.87 -20.99 -5.43
C GLU A 57 6.12 -21.18 -4.10
N ASN A 58 5.24 -20.24 -3.70
CA ASN A 58 4.63 -20.21 -2.38
C ASN A 58 3.09 -20.20 -2.38
N PRO A 59 2.41 -21.20 -2.98
CA PRO A 59 0.95 -21.24 -3.05
C PRO A 59 0.26 -21.27 -1.67
N ARG A 60 0.94 -21.71 -0.60
CA ARG A 60 0.41 -21.67 0.77
C ARG A 60 0.28 -20.23 1.27
N VAL A 61 1.31 -19.40 1.04
CA VAL A 61 1.30 -17.97 1.37
C VAL A 61 0.20 -17.26 0.57
N ASN A 62 0.10 -17.53 -0.72
CA ASN A 62 -0.92 -16.94 -1.59
C ASN A 62 -2.34 -17.27 -1.10
N ARG A 63 -2.57 -18.51 -0.67
CA ARG A 63 -3.86 -18.93 -0.10
C ARG A 63 -4.19 -18.18 1.18
N TYR A 64 -3.21 -17.94 2.04
CA TYR A 64 -3.38 -17.14 3.26
C TYR A 64 -3.88 -15.74 2.93
N PHE A 65 -3.19 -15.04 2.01
CA PHE A 65 -3.54 -13.66 1.66
C PHE A 65 -4.81 -13.53 0.83
N ARG A 66 -5.20 -14.54 0.05
CA ARG A 66 -6.44 -14.53 -0.73
C ARG A 66 -7.70 -14.29 0.12
N THR A 67 -7.67 -14.66 1.39
CA THR A 67 -8.78 -14.51 2.34
C THR A 67 -8.51 -13.46 3.41
N SER A 68 -7.36 -12.78 3.37
CA SER A 68 -7.02 -11.74 4.34
C SER A 68 -7.73 -10.40 4.02
N TYR A 69 -7.78 -9.54 5.03
CA TYR A 69 -8.23 -8.16 4.85
C TYR A 69 -7.11 -7.35 4.18
N ALA A 70 -7.46 -6.52 3.17
CA ALA A 70 -6.53 -5.66 2.44
C ALA A 70 -5.22 -6.39 2.03
N PRO A 71 -5.30 -7.42 1.17
CA PRO A 71 -4.13 -8.19 0.78
C PRO A 71 -3.09 -7.36 0.01
N ASP A 72 -3.51 -6.32 -0.71
CA ASP A 72 -2.67 -5.35 -1.40
C ASP A 72 -1.81 -4.53 -0.43
N GLU A 73 -2.29 -4.28 0.78
CA GLU A 73 -1.57 -3.57 1.83
C GLU A 73 -0.70 -4.50 2.70
N SER A 74 -0.79 -5.81 2.53
CA SER A 74 -0.10 -6.75 3.42
C SER A 74 0.77 -7.77 2.68
N TYR A 75 0.36 -8.30 1.54
CA TYR A 75 1.13 -9.32 0.82
C TYR A 75 2.52 -8.82 0.41
N PHE A 76 2.58 -7.72 -0.32
CA PHE A 76 3.84 -7.18 -0.84
C PHE A 76 4.80 -6.80 0.29
N HIS A 77 4.31 -6.12 1.31
CA HIS A 77 5.12 -5.75 2.48
C HIS A 77 5.63 -6.98 3.23
N THR A 78 4.80 -8.03 3.36
CA THR A 78 5.22 -9.29 3.97
C THR A 78 6.33 -9.95 3.16
N VAL A 79 6.19 -10.03 1.84
CA VAL A 79 7.22 -10.64 0.98
C VAL A 79 8.52 -9.84 1.05
N VAL A 80 8.46 -8.52 0.90
CA VAL A 80 9.64 -7.66 0.88
C VAL A 80 10.37 -7.67 2.23
N TYR A 81 9.63 -7.52 3.32
CA TYR A 81 10.24 -7.41 4.65
C TYR A 81 10.77 -8.74 5.22
N ASN A 82 10.37 -9.88 4.65
CA ASN A 82 10.97 -11.19 4.94
C ASN A 82 12.01 -11.62 3.89
N SER A 83 12.44 -10.74 2.99
CA SER A 83 13.40 -11.02 1.92
C SER A 83 14.70 -10.23 2.09
N PRO A 84 15.77 -10.58 1.35
CA PRO A 84 16.99 -9.80 1.31
C PRO A 84 16.80 -8.35 0.84
N PHE A 85 15.70 -8.05 0.12
CA PHE A 85 15.37 -6.72 -0.38
C PHE A 85 14.96 -5.73 0.72
N VAL A 86 14.72 -6.20 1.93
CA VAL A 86 14.42 -5.32 3.07
C VAL A 86 15.49 -4.24 3.27
N LYS A 87 16.76 -4.55 2.94
CA LYS A 87 17.87 -3.60 3.02
C LYS A 87 17.72 -2.40 2.08
N ASN A 88 16.95 -2.56 1.01
CA ASN A 88 16.73 -1.54 0.00
C ASN A 88 15.46 -0.70 0.26
N THR A 89 14.78 -0.94 1.37
CA THR A 89 13.67 -0.09 1.82
C THR A 89 14.21 1.19 2.47
N PRO A 90 13.43 2.28 2.54
CA PRO A 90 13.89 3.55 3.14
C PRO A 90 14.51 3.40 4.53
N ASN A 91 14.02 2.46 5.33
CA ASN A 91 14.54 2.20 6.67
C ASN A 91 15.65 1.12 6.71
N GLY A 92 15.98 0.48 5.59
CA GLY A 92 16.94 -0.63 5.51
C GLY A 92 16.57 -1.88 6.34
N ARG A 93 15.39 -1.89 6.95
CA ARG A 93 14.87 -2.94 7.82
C ARG A 93 13.35 -2.94 7.84
N ALA A 94 12.76 -4.05 8.22
CA ALA A 94 11.33 -4.13 8.43
C ALA A 94 10.91 -3.25 9.63
N VAL A 95 9.91 -2.42 9.41
CA VAL A 95 9.30 -1.56 10.45
C VAL A 95 7.83 -1.94 10.66
N THR A 96 7.35 -1.74 11.88
CA THR A 96 5.95 -1.87 12.22
C THR A 96 5.51 -0.55 12.83
N LYS A 97 4.47 0.06 12.25
CA LYS A 97 3.91 1.32 12.73
C LYS A 97 2.46 1.10 13.19
N PRO A 98 1.98 1.78 14.22
CA PRO A 98 0.66 1.53 14.78
C PRO A 98 -0.49 1.98 13.86
N TYR A 99 -0.25 3.01 13.02
CA TYR A 99 -1.26 3.57 12.12
C TYR A 99 -0.77 3.60 10.68
N LEU A 100 -1.68 3.43 9.72
CA LEU A 100 -1.37 3.51 8.28
C LEU A 100 -0.84 4.89 7.88
N SER A 101 -1.31 5.96 8.53
CA SER A 101 -0.83 7.33 8.32
C SER A 101 0.65 7.51 8.61
N ASP A 102 1.24 6.64 9.42
CA ASP A 102 2.63 6.74 9.83
C ASP A 102 3.60 6.10 8.83
N PHE A 103 3.06 5.36 7.85
CA PHE A 103 3.89 4.72 6.82
C PHE A 103 4.30 5.74 5.77
N GLU A 104 5.56 5.68 5.39
CA GLU A 104 6.05 6.38 4.20
C GLU A 104 5.31 5.85 2.97
N ASN A 105 4.83 6.76 2.15
CA ASN A 105 4.15 6.44 0.92
C ASN A 105 4.57 7.43 -0.18
N LEU A 106 4.20 7.14 -1.42
CA LEU A 106 4.54 7.98 -2.58
C LEU A 106 3.45 8.99 -2.92
N THR A 107 2.33 8.95 -2.20
CA THR A 107 1.12 9.67 -2.58
C THR A 107 0.73 10.64 -1.48
N TYR A 108 0.64 11.92 -1.81
CA TYR A 108 0.06 12.92 -0.93
C TYR A 108 -1.46 12.77 -0.84
N PHE A 109 -1.98 12.81 0.36
CA PHE A 109 -3.43 12.84 0.62
C PHE A 109 -3.73 13.51 1.96
N GLU A 110 -4.96 13.97 2.12
CA GLU A 110 -5.45 14.57 3.36
C GLU A 110 -6.59 13.76 3.95
N TYR A 111 -6.70 13.80 5.25
CA TYR A 111 -7.81 13.16 5.95
C TYR A 111 -9.01 14.13 6.05
N PRO A 112 -10.23 13.60 5.92
CA PRO A 112 -10.56 12.22 5.58
C PRO A 112 -10.32 11.90 4.10
N VAL A 113 -9.52 10.88 3.83
CA VAL A 113 -9.08 10.47 2.47
C VAL A 113 -10.25 10.24 1.51
N THR A 114 -11.41 9.87 2.04
CA THR A 114 -12.58 9.53 1.24
C THR A 114 -13.27 10.73 0.61
N VAL A 115 -13.07 11.94 1.17
CA VAL A 115 -13.81 13.16 0.77
C VAL A 115 -12.91 14.29 0.29
N THR A 116 -11.63 14.30 0.65
CA THR A 116 -10.73 15.36 0.21
C THR A 116 -10.37 15.19 -1.26
N LEU A 117 -10.79 16.17 -2.07
CA LEU A 117 -10.50 16.23 -3.50
C LEU A 117 -9.68 17.49 -3.79
N PHE A 118 -8.63 17.33 -4.58
CA PHE A 118 -7.85 18.44 -5.13
C PHE A 118 -8.42 18.79 -6.50
N LYS A 119 -8.93 20.02 -6.67
CA LYS A 119 -9.73 20.39 -7.83
C LYS A 119 -9.25 21.63 -8.55
N GLU A 120 -8.73 22.59 -7.81
CA GLU A 120 -8.50 23.95 -8.29
C GLU A 120 -7.01 24.25 -8.41
N LYS A 121 -6.63 25.19 -9.26
CA LYS A 121 -5.24 25.66 -9.40
C LYS A 121 -4.61 26.10 -8.08
N LYS A 122 -5.42 26.62 -7.16
CA LYS A 122 -4.94 27.02 -5.83
C LYS A 122 -4.40 25.86 -5.00
N ASP A 123 -4.75 24.61 -5.33
CA ASP A 123 -4.25 23.41 -4.65
C ASP A 123 -2.82 23.07 -5.08
N TRP A 124 -2.39 23.54 -6.26
CA TRP A 124 -1.10 23.20 -6.84
C TRP A 124 0.13 23.54 -5.99
N PRO A 125 0.27 24.75 -5.40
CA PRO A 125 1.43 25.04 -4.56
C PRO A 125 1.61 24.02 -3.44
N LYS A 126 0.53 23.63 -2.78
CA LYS A 126 0.54 22.65 -1.71
C LYS A 126 0.96 21.26 -2.20
N LEU A 127 0.46 20.83 -3.35
CA LEU A 127 0.82 19.54 -3.95
C LEU A 127 2.29 19.53 -4.40
N ARG A 128 2.74 20.58 -5.11
CA ARG A 128 4.12 20.73 -5.57
C ARG A 128 5.12 20.71 -4.41
N ASP A 129 4.81 21.44 -3.34
CA ASP A 129 5.72 21.62 -2.22
C ASP A 129 5.62 20.47 -1.20
N SER A 130 4.71 19.54 -1.40
CA SER A 130 4.53 18.35 -0.54
C SER A 130 5.70 17.37 -0.56
N GLY A 131 6.51 17.37 -1.65
CA GLY A 131 7.60 16.43 -1.85
C GLY A 131 7.16 15.01 -2.28
N PHE A 132 5.87 14.77 -2.45
CA PHE A 132 5.33 13.48 -2.91
C PHE A 132 5.34 13.39 -4.43
N LEU A 133 5.46 12.16 -4.96
CA LEU A 133 5.45 11.91 -6.41
C LEU A 133 4.04 11.88 -7.00
N TYR A 134 3.05 11.56 -6.19
CA TYR A 134 1.66 11.45 -6.59
C TYR A 134 0.76 12.16 -5.59
N PHE A 135 -0.47 12.42 -5.97
CA PHE A 135 -1.51 12.91 -5.06
C PHE A 135 -2.85 12.22 -5.29
N ARG A 136 -3.69 12.24 -4.26
CA ARG A 136 -5.06 11.74 -4.31
C ARG A 136 -5.95 12.53 -3.30
N LYS A 137 -7.25 12.77 -3.63
CA LYS A 137 -7.90 12.24 -4.81
C LYS A 137 -8.07 13.34 -5.84
N ALA A 138 -7.97 12.94 -7.12
CA ALA A 138 -8.49 13.69 -8.24
C ALA A 138 -9.74 12.97 -8.78
N SER A 139 -10.63 13.69 -9.44
CA SER A 139 -11.86 13.19 -10.09
C SER A 139 -12.09 13.94 -11.40
N SER A 140 -13.20 13.67 -12.07
CA SER A 140 -13.66 14.46 -13.21
C SER A 140 -13.76 15.97 -12.92
N ASP A 141 -14.02 16.32 -11.66
CA ASP A 141 -14.11 17.72 -11.21
C ASP A 141 -12.74 18.39 -11.04
N SER A 142 -11.65 17.64 -11.14
CA SER A 142 -10.28 18.14 -10.97
C SER A 142 -9.65 18.65 -12.27
N ARG A 143 -10.44 18.76 -13.34
CA ARG A 143 -9.94 19.12 -14.69
C ARG A 143 -9.11 20.40 -14.67
N GLU A 144 -9.57 21.46 -13.99
CA GLU A 144 -8.85 22.72 -13.90
C GLU A 144 -7.43 22.56 -13.34
N LEU A 145 -7.27 21.78 -12.29
CA LEU A 145 -5.97 21.48 -11.69
C LEU A 145 -5.10 20.64 -12.62
N LEU A 146 -5.66 19.60 -13.22
CA LEU A 146 -4.91 18.69 -14.09
C LEU A 146 -4.43 19.39 -15.36
N ASP A 147 -5.31 20.15 -16.03
CA ASP A 147 -4.94 20.96 -17.22
C ASP A 147 -3.84 21.99 -16.87
N TYR A 148 -3.89 22.56 -15.68
CA TYR A 148 -2.85 23.49 -15.22
C TYR A 148 -1.51 22.78 -14.98
N ILE A 149 -1.52 21.58 -14.43
CA ILE A 149 -0.31 20.76 -14.23
C ILE A 149 0.32 20.40 -15.56
N ASP A 150 -0.48 19.95 -16.53
CA ASP A 150 -0.01 19.60 -17.87
C ASP A 150 0.63 20.82 -18.57
N GLN A 151 -0.01 21.99 -18.53
CA GLN A 151 0.56 23.23 -19.08
C GLN A 151 1.91 23.63 -18.47
N ILE A 152 2.13 23.34 -17.18
CA ILE A 152 3.41 23.63 -16.52
C ILE A 152 4.48 22.64 -16.98
N HIS A 153 4.13 21.38 -17.16
CA HIS A 153 5.06 20.35 -17.61
C HIS A 153 5.46 20.54 -19.05
N ASP A 154 4.53 20.83 -19.95
CA ASP A 154 4.80 21.09 -21.37
C ASP A 154 5.73 22.31 -21.61
N ARG A 155 5.70 23.30 -20.69
CA ARG A 155 6.60 24.46 -20.76
C ARG A 155 8.04 24.17 -20.31
N LYS A 156 8.27 23.01 -19.70
CA LYS A 156 9.60 22.59 -19.18
C LYS A 156 10.28 21.54 -20.04
N ALA A 157 9.55 20.95 -20.99
CA ALA A 157 10.07 20.00 -21.98
C ALA A 157 10.59 20.73 -23.20
#